data_f2f6fa2bb9a9edec92955e1c57d565b9
#
_entry.id   f2f6fa2bb9a9edec92955e1c57d565b9
#
_cell.length_a   1.000
_cell.length_b   1.000
_cell.length_c   1.000
_cell.angle_alpha   90.00
_cell.angle_beta   90.00
_cell.angle_gamma   90.00
#
_symmetry.space_group_name_H-M   'P 1'
#
loop_
_entity.id
_entity.type
_entity.pdbx_description
1 polymer ?
#
loop_
_entity_poly.entity_id
_entity_poly.type
_entity_poly.pdbx_seq_one_letter_code
_entity_poly.pdbx_strand_id
1 'polypeptide(L)'
;MNRKMAFISGISGVKRDGEMKKNMMVFWICLLLAILSMIYAVMVHATGSGTAFFLIWIGIGIVVFLFGISVYMEVWKKVPHPIKIFAGMIVCIGLLVFCIVEGCVISQMHADGRGGLDYIIVLGAQVRKDGPSPVLKYRLDKAVEYLNENPDTVCIVSGGQGSNEPWSEAEGMARYLQEKGIDTARILTEDQSQTTGQNITNSKKLMKESASVGIVTNNFHVFRALQIAKKYGLSDVCGIAADSTPKYLPNNMLREFFAEMKWLL
;
A
#
# COMPACT_ATOMS: atom_id res chain seq x y z
N MET A 1 -64.64 17.02 -11.83
CA MET A 1 -63.66 15.90 -11.90
C MET A 1 -62.27 16.33 -12.39
N ASN A 2 -62.12 17.45 -13.14
CA ASN A 2 -60.85 17.83 -13.80
C ASN A 2 -59.76 18.51 -12.91
N ARG A 3 -60.11 19.19 -11.80
CA ARG A 3 -59.09 19.89 -10.98
C ARG A 3 -58.20 18.95 -10.12
N LYS A 4 -58.74 17.82 -9.64
CA LYS A 4 -57.94 16.81 -8.89
C LYS A 4 -56.94 16.07 -9.79
N MET A 5 -57.32 15.76 -11.06
CA MET A 5 -56.40 15.14 -12.01
C MET A 5 -55.23 16.05 -12.40
N ALA A 6 -55.46 17.35 -12.63
CA ALA A 6 -54.43 18.31 -12.97
C ALA A 6 -53.45 18.54 -11.80
N PHE A 7 -53.94 18.53 -10.54
CA PHE A 7 -53.10 18.65 -9.34
C PHE A 7 -52.20 17.41 -9.12
N ILE A 8 -52.77 16.20 -9.35
CA ILE A 8 -52.00 14.93 -9.23
C ILE A 8 -50.95 14.84 -10.32
N SER A 9 -51.25 15.26 -11.57
CA SER A 9 -50.28 15.27 -12.66
C SER A 9 -49.13 16.28 -12.45
N GLY A 10 -49.43 17.45 -11.86
CA GLY A 10 -48.42 18.44 -11.48
C GLY A 10 -47.47 17.94 -10.40
N ILE A 11 -47.98 17.27 -9.36
CA ILE A 11 -47.16 16.69 -8.30
C ILE A 11 -46.28 15.55 -8.82
N SER A 12 -46.82 14.70 -9.72
CA SER A 12 -46.05 13.61 -10.34
C SER A 12 -44.93 14.13 -11.26
N GLY A 13 -45.16 15.23 -11.98
CA GLY A 13 -44.15 15.89 -12.81
C GLY A 13 -43.03 16.48 -11.99
N VAL A 14 -43.32 17.24 -10.94
CA VAL A 14 -42.32 17.83 -10.03
C VAL A 14 -41.47 16.77 -9.33
N LYS A 15 -42.10 15.65 -8.91
CA LYS A 15 -41.37 14.53 -8.28
C LYS A 15 -40.43 13.82 -9.26
N ARG A 16 -40.85 13.65 -10.53
CA ARG A 16 -40.04 13.04 -11.59
C ARG A 16 -38.85 13.93 -11.97
N ASP A 17 -39.05 15.25 -12.06
CA ASP A 17 -37.98 16.22 -12.32
C ASP A 17 -36.95 16.25 -11.17
N GLY A 18 -37.38 16.16 -9.93
CA GLY A 18 -36.49 16.07 -8.77
C GLY A 18 -35.62 14.80 -8.77
N GLU A 19 -36.21 13.64 -9.10
CA GLU A 19 -35.47 12.38 -9.22
C GLU A 19 -34.48 12.40 -10.39
N MET A 20 -34.86 12.95 -11.52
CA MET A 20 -33.97 13.06 -12.69
C MET A 20 -32.76 13.96 -12.39
N LYS A 21 -32.97 15.10 -11.72
CA LYS A 21 -31.87 15.96 -11.27
C LYS A 21 -30.94 15.24 -10.31
N LYS A 22 -31.46 14.45 -9.36
CA LYS A 22 -30.69 13.65 -8.45
C LYS A 22 -29.84 12.58 -9.17
N ASN A 23 -30.44 11.84 -10.11
CA ASN A 23 -29.72 10.84 -10.89
C ASN A 23 -28.61 11.46 -11.74
N MET A 24 -28.88 12.62 -12.34
CA MET A 24 -27.90 13.40 -13.11
C MET A 24 -26.73 13.86 -12.21
N MET A 25 -27.04 14.34 -11.00
CA MET A 25 -25.99 14.71 -10.04
C MET A 25 -25.10 13.51 -9.67
N VAL A 26 -25.69 12.35 -9.37
CA VAL A 26 -24.94 11.11 -9.08
C VAL A 26 -24.07 10.72 -10.26
N PHE A 27 -24.58 10.80 -11.48
CA PHE A 27 -23.80 10.51 -12.70
C PHE A 27 -22.57 11.42 -12.81
N TRP A 28 -22.73 12.73 -12.62
CA TRP A 28 -21.61 13.68 -12.71
C TRP A 28 -20.55 13.44 -11.61
N ILE A 29 -21.00 13.10 -10.40
CA ILE A 29 -20.07 12.71 -9.30
C ILE A 29 -19.30 11.45 -9.69
N CYS A 30 -19.97 10.41 -10.18
CA CYS A 30 -19.33 9.17 -10.61
C CYS A 30 -18.37 9.41 -11.79
N LEU A 31 -18.74 10.25 -12.74
CA LEU A 31 -17.88 10.61 -13.86
C LEU A 31 -16.61 11.33 -13.38
N LEU A 32 -16.74 12.29 -12.47
CA LEU A 32 -15.60 12.99 -11.88
C LEU A 32 -14.68 12.02 -11.15
N LEU A 33 -15.22 11.15 -10.30
CA LEU A 33 -14.44 10.13 -9.57
C LEU A 33 -13.74 9.16 -10.52
N ALA A 34 -14.41 8.74 -11.59
CA ALA A 34 -13.81 7.88 -12.62
C ALA A 34 -12.63 8.57 -13.32
N ILE A 35 -12.78 9.84 -13.71
CA ILE A 35 -11.71 10.65 -14.32
C ILE A 35 -10.54 10.79 -13.33
N LEU A 36 -10.78 11.11 -12.07
CA LEU A 36 -9.73 11.23 -11.04
C LEU A 36 -9.00 9.90 -10.84
N SER A 37 -9.71 8.77 -10.85
CA SER A 37 -9.11 7.44 -10.76
C SER A 37 -8.21 7.13 -11.96
N MET A 38 -8.62 7.50 -13.18
CA MET A 38 -7.80 7.34 -14.38
C MET A 38 -6.55 8.21 -14.37
N ILE A 39 -6.67 9.48 -13.95
CA ILE A 39 -5.51 10.39 -13.79
C ILE A 39 -4.54 9.80 -12.77
N TYR A 40 -5.05 9.29 -11.64
CA TYR A 40 -4.22 8.68 -10.61
C TYR A 40 -3.53 7.41 -11.12
N ALA A 41 -4.20 6.57 -11.91
CA ALA A 41 -3.60 5.41 -12.56
C ALA A 41 -2.40 5.79 -13.45
N VAL A 42 -2.56 6.84 -14.26
CA VAL A 42 -1.46 7.36 -15.11
C VAL A 42 -0.30 7.87 -14.25
N MET A 43 -0.61 8.61 -13.18
CA MET A 43 0.42 9.12 -12.25
C MET A 43 1.20 7.98 -11.58
N VAL A 44 0.53 6.91 -11.14
CA VAL A 44 1.17 5.72 -10.56
C VAL A 44 2.01 4.99 -11.61
N HIS A 45 1.50 4.81 -12.83
CA HIS A 45 2.24 4.16 -13.93
C HIS A 45 3.54 4.91 -14.26
N ALA A 46 3.50 6.24 -14.29
CA ALA A 46 4.65 7.10 -14.59
C ALA A 46 5.81 6.98 -13.58
N THR A 47 5.60 6.33 -12.41
CA THR A 47 6.71 6.10 -11.45
C THR A 47 7.74 5.09 -11.93
N GLY A 48 7.41 4.28 -12.93
CA GLY A 48 8.29 3.19 -13.40
C GLY A 48 8.52 2.10 -12.36
N SER A 49 7.56 1.86 -11.44
CA SER A 49 7.68 0.85 -10.38
C SER A 49 7.76 -0.60 -10.89
N GLY A 50 7.62 -0.82 -12.19
CA GLY A 50 7.66 -2.16 -12.82
C GLY A 50 6.43 -3.03 -12.51
N THR A 51 5.46 -2.55 -11.74
CA THR A 51 4.27 -3.32 -11.38
C THR A 51 3.04 -2.88 -12.16
N ALA A 52 2.17 -3.83 -12.53
CA ALA A 52 0.89 -3.55 -13.18
C ALA A 52 -0.21 -3.10 -12.19
N PHE A 53 0.11 -2.80 -10.92
CA PHE A 53 -0.89 -2.50 -9.89
C PHE A 53 -1.70 -1.23 -10.19
N PHE A 54 -1.18 -0.31 -11.02
CA PHE A 54 -1.94 0.86 -11.49
C PHE A 54 -3.25 0.49 -12.20
N LEU A 55 -3.35 -0.73 -12.78
CA LEU A 55 -4.57 -1.22 -13.46
C LEU A 55 -5.76 -1.32 -12.52
N ILE A 56 -5.55 -1.44 -11.21
CA ILE A 56 -6.65 -1.48 -10.24
C ILE A 56 -7.42 -0.16 -10.21
N TRP A 57 -6.70 0.96 -10.36
CA TRP A 57 -7.31 2.28 -10.43
C TRP A 57 -8.12 2.48 -11.71
N ILE A 58 -7.67 1.88 -12.83
CA ILE A 58 -8.46 1.83 -14.06
C ILE A 58 -9.74 1.04 -13.84
N GLY A 59 -9.63 -0.15 -13.21
CA GLY A 59 -10.78 -0.98 -12.86
C GLY A 59 -11.79 -0.26 -11.96
N ILE A 60 -11.31 0.41 -10.91
CA ILE A 60 -12.15 1.23 -10.02
C ILE A 60 -12.87 2.32 -10.82
N GLY A 61 -12.15 3.05 -11.68
CA GLY A 61 -12.74 4.10 -12.54
C GLY A 61 -13.84 3.57 -13.45
N ILE A 62 -13.61 2.42 -14.10
CA ILE A 62 -14.61 1.77 -14.97
C ILE A 62 -15.86 1.37 -14.17
N VAL A 63 -15.69 0.71 -13.01
CA VAL A 63 -16.82 0.28 -12.16
C VAL A 63 -17.65 1.46 -11.69
N VAL A 64 -17.01 2.52 -11.21
CA VAL A 64 -17.68 3.76 -10.76
C VAL A 64 -18.43 4.42 -11.91
N PHE A 65 -17.85 4.50 -13.11
CA PHE A 65 -18.47 5.06 -14.29
C PHE A 65 -19.72 4.28 -14.72
N LEU A 66 -19.59 2.95 -14.80
CA LEU A 66 -20.72 2.07 -15.16
C LEU A 66 -21.86 2.14 -14.14
N PHE A 67 -21.53 2.26 -12.85
CA PHE A 67 -22.52 2.50 -11.81
C PHE A 67 -23.25 3.84 -12.05
N GLY A 68 -22.53 4.92 -12.31
CA GLY A 68 -23.10 6.24 -12.63
C GLY A 68 -24.06 6.18 -13.83
N ILE A 69 -23.66 5.49 -14.91
CA ILE A 69 -24.53 5.27 -16.08
C ILE A 69 -25.79 4.48 -15.67
N SER A 70 -25.65 3.42 -14.87
CA SER A 70 -26.80 2.60 -14.47
C SER A 70 -27.82 3.38 -13.64
N VAL A 71 -27.36 4.32 -12.82
CA VAL A 71 -28.23 5.23 -12.07
C VAL A 71 -28.89 6.24 -13.01
N TYR A 72 -28.13 6.86 -13.92
CA TYR A 72 -28.63 7.85 -14.88
C TYR A 72 -29.69 7.24 -15.81
N MET A 73 -29.45 6.04 -16.35
CA MET A 73 -30.38 5.30 -17.22
C MET A 73 -31.52 4.61 -16.46
N GLU A 74 -31.60 4.80 -15.14
CA GLU A 74 -32.62 4.19 -14.27
C GLU A 74 -32.57 2.64 -14.25
N VAL A 75 -31.52 2.01 -14.79
CA VAL A 75 -31.34 0.56 -14.78
C VAL A 75 -31.24 0.05 -13.33
N TRP A 76 -30.58 0.80 -12.46
CA TRP A 76 -30.48 0.47 -11.04
C TRP A 76 -31.84 0.35 -10.34
N LYS A 77 -32.85 1.11 -10.78
CA LYS A 77 -34.21 1.03 -10.23
C LYS A 77 -34.87 -0.32 -10.54
N LYS A 78 -34.53 -0.95 -11.68
CA LYS A 78 -35.10 -2.23 -12.14
C LYS A 78 -34.47 -3.43 -11.42
N VAL A 79 -33.32 -3.27 -10.75
CA VAL A 79 -32.68 -4.35 -9.97
C VAL A 79 -33.57 -4.72 -8.80
N PRO A 80 -33.87 -6.02 -8.59
CA PRO A 80 -34.67 -6.50 -7.45
C PRO A 80 -34.09 -6.09 -6.10
N HIS A 81 -34.96 -5.72 -5.16
CA HIS A 81 -34.55 -5.24 -3.83
C HIS A 81 -33.63 -6.22 -3.07
N PRO A 82 -33.87 -7.54 -3.08
CA PRO A 82 -32.97 -8.51 -2.44
C PRO A 82 -31.55 -8.49 -3.00
N ILE A 83 -31.40 -8.31 -4.32
CA ILE A 83 -30.08 -8.23 -4.98
C ILE A 83 -29.35 -6.96 -4.53
N LYS A 84 -30.03 -5.82 -4.39
CA LYS A 84 -29.44 -4.58 -3.88
C LYS A 84 -28.96 -4.73 -2.43
N ILE A 85 -29.78 -5.39 -1.59
CA ILE A 85 -29.41 -5.66 -0.19
C ILE A 85 -28.19 -6.58 -0.15
N PHE A 86 -28.20 -7.67 -0.92
CA PHE A 86 -27.07 -8.60 -0.97
C PHE A 86 -25.79 -7.94 -1.46
N ALA A 87 -25.85 -7.16 -2.54
CA ALA A 87 -24.71 -6.39 -3.03
C ALA A 87 -24.22 -5.38 -1.99
N GLY A 88 -25.14 -4.70 -1.32
CA GLY A 88 -24.81 -3.77 -0.22
C GLY A 88 -24.10 -4.46 0.94
N MET A 89 -24.57 -5.65 1.35
CA MET A 89 -23.91 -6.44 2.38
C MET A 89 -22.49 -6.83 2.00
N ILE A 90 -22.26 -7.29 0.76
CA ILE A 90 -20.90 -7.63 0.27
C ILE A 90 -19.99 -6.40 0.34
N VAL A 91 -20.47 -5.24 -0.12
CA VAL A 91 -19.69 -4.00 -0.07
C VAL A 91 -19.40 -3.60 1.37
N CYS A 92 -20.37 -3.68 2.29
CA CYS A 92 -20.17 -3.36 3.71
C CYS A 92 -19.15 -4.29 4.37
N ILE A 93 -19.23 -5.60 4.12
CA ILE A 93 -18.26 -6.58 4.63
C ILE A 93 -16.87 -6.29 4.06
N GLY A 94 -16.76 -6.04 2.76
CA GLY A 94 -15.50 -5.70 2.11
C GLY A 94 -14.86 -4.43 2.70
N LEU A 95 -15.67 -3.39 2.92
CA LEU A 95 -15.22 -2.15 3.56
C LEU A 95 -14.80 -2.38 5.03
N LEU A 96 -15.54 -3.20 5.77
CA LEU A 96 -15.18 -3.54 7.15
C LEU A 96 -13.81 -4.23 7.21
N VAL A 97 -13.60 -5.25 6.38
CA VAL A 97 -12.30 -5.96 6.28
C VAL A 97 -11.20 -4.99 5.86
N PHE A 98 -11.46 -4.13 4.87
CA PHE A 98 -10.53 -3.10 4.44
C PHE A 98 -10.14 -2.17 5.60
N CYS A 99 -11.12 -1.64 6.33
CA CYS A 99 -10.86 -0.75 7.46
C CYS A 99 -10.06 -1.44 8.58
N ILE A 100 -10.32 -2.71 8.87
CA ILE A 100 -9.57 -3.47 9.89
C ILE A 100 -8.10 -3.63 9.45
N VAL A 101 -7.86 -4.09 8.23
CA VAL A 101 -6.50 -4.30 7.72
C VAL A 101 -5.73 -2.99 7.65
N GLU A 102 -6.34 -1.94 7.09
CA GLU A 102 -5.70 -0.62 7.03
C GLU A 102 -5.47 -0.01 8.42
N GLY A 103 -6.38 -0.25 9.37
CA GLY A 103 -6.18 0.14 10.77
C GLY A 103 -4.93 -0.54 11.38
N CYS A 104 -4.72 -1.81 11.10
CA CYS A 104 -3.50 -2.52 11.50
C CYS A 104 -2.24 -1.94 10.83
N VAL A 105 -2.29 -1.66 9.52
CA VAL A 105 -1.19 -1.01 8.79
C VAL A 105 -0.87 0.36 9.41
N ILE A 106 -1.87 1.20 9.59
CA ILE A 106 -1.74 2.55 10.15
C ILE A 106 -1.14 2.51 11.57
N SER A 107 -1.48 1.51 12.39
CA SER A 107 -0.96 1.37 13.75
C SER A 107 0.56 1.23 13.80
N GLN A 108 1.21 0.79 12.71
CA GLN A 108 2.66 0.59 12.61
C GLN A 108 3.36 1.64 11.76
N MET A 109 2.63 2.59 11.17
CA MET A 109 3.21 3.58 10.25
C MET A 109 4.19 4.55 10.91
N HIS A 110 4.15 4.68 12.22
CA HIS A 110 5.03 5.57 13.02
C HIS A 110 5.89 4.77 14.01
N ALA A 111 6.24 3.54 13.66
CA ALA A 111 7.08 2.71 14.50
C ALA A 111 8.54 3.23 14.45
N ASP A 112 9.04 3.75 15.54
CA ASP A 112 10.41 4.29 15.65
C ASP A 112 11.46 3.23 16.06
N GLY A 113 11.02 1.99 16.34
CA GLY A 113 11.87 0.96 16.87
C GLY A 113 12.18 1.13 18.37
N ARG A 114 13.19 0.42 18.83
CA ARG A 114 13.76 0.54 20.18
C ARG A 114 15.23 0.91 20.05
N GLY A 115 15.77 1.69 20.97
CA GLY A 115 17.20 1.95 21.03
C GLY A 115 18.00 0.70 21.43
N GLY A 116 19.25 0.60 20.96
CA GLY A 116 20.20 -0.44 21.39
C GLY A 116 19.89 -1.85 20.89
N LEU A 117 19.27 -2.00 19.71
CA LEU A 117 19.08 -3.30 19.08
C LEU A 117 20.41 -3.91 18.64
N ASP A 118 20.51 -5.24 18.71
CA ASP A 118 21.70 -5.95 18.20
C ASP A 118 21.83 -5.79 16.68
N TYR A 119 20.70 -5.89 15.96
CA TYR A 119 20.66 -5.79 14.50
C TYR A 119 19.49 -4.95 14.01
N ILE A 120 19.70 -4.28 12.88
CA ILE A 120 18.61 -3.84 12.02
C ILE A 120 18.71 -4.57 10.68
N ILE A 121 17.55 -4.95 10.10
CA ILE A 121 17.45 -5.48 8.73
C ILE A 121 16.80 -4.41 7.87
N VAL A 122 17.54 -3.88 6.90
CA VAL A 122 16.99 -2.99 5.87
C VAL A 122 16.47 -3.85 4.74
N LEU A 123 15.15 -3.86 4.58
CA LEU A 123 14.53 -4.59 3.48
C LEU A 123 14.77 -3.89 2.15
N GLY A 124 15.21 -4.64 1.16
CA GLY A 124 15.50 -4.14 -0.17
C GLY A 124 14.27 -3.61 -0.91
N ALA A 125 14.54 -2.78 -1.88
CA ALA A 125 13.64 -2.28 -2.91
C ALA A 125 14.50 -1.89 -4.11
N GLN A 126 13.87 -1.62 -5.26
CA GLN A 126 14.54 -1.40 -6.52
C GLN A 126 15.78 -0.48 -6.44
N VAL A 127 16.89 -0.95 -7.02
CA VAL A 127 18.10 -0.17 -7.30
C VAL A 127 18.14 0.17 -8.80
N ARG A 128 18.44 1.44 -9.11
CA ARG A 128 18.55 1.97 -10.47
C ARG A 128 20.02 2.22 -10.82
N LYS A 129 20.30 2.51 -12.10
CA LYS A 129 21.67 2.82 -12.57
C LYS A 129 22.27 4.06 -11.89
N ASP A 130 21.43 4.99 -11.50
CA ASP A 130 21.76 6.27 -10.83
C ASP A 130 21.67 6.19 -9.29
N GLY A 131 21.42 5.01 -8.71
CA GLY A 131 21.36 4.78 -7.28
C GLY A 131 20.08 4.18 -6.77
N PRO A 132 19.83 4.21 -5.45
CA PRO A 132 18.60 3.70 -4.84
C PRO A 132 17.34 4.40 -5.37
N SER A 133 16.28 3.64 -5.62
CA SER A 133 14.97 4.24 -5.91
C SER A 133 14.50 5.13 -4.75
N PRO A 134 13.61 6.11 -4.97
CA PRO A 134 13.11 6.96 -3.89
C PRO A 134 12.54 6.16 -2.69
N VAL A 135 11.90 5.04 -2.96
CA VAL A 135 11.35 4.13 -1.93
C VAL A 135 12.48 3.53 -1.09
N LEU A 136 13.54 3.05 -1.75
CA LEU A 136 14.71 2.48 -1.07
C LEU A 136 15.50 3.56 -0.32
N LYS A 137 15.60 4.74 -0.89
CA LYS A 137 16.32 5.86 -0.27
C LYS A 137 15.72 6.24 1.09
N TYR A 138 14.39 6.32 1.20
CA TYR A 138 13.74 6.57 2.51
C TYR A 138 14.16 5.54 3.57
N ARG A 139 14.23 4.25 3.20
CA ARG A 139 14.67 3.18 4.13
C ARG A 139 16.12 3.37 4.55
N LEU A 140 16.98 3.69 3.61
CA LEU A 140 18.40 3.89 3.88
C LEU A 140 18.67 5.14 4.73
N ASP A 141 17.97 6.25 4.45
CA ASP A 141 18.06 7.46 5.25
C ASP A 141 17.63 7.19 6.70
N LYS A 142 16.52 6.43 6.91
CA LYS A 142 16.07 6.02 8.25
C LYS A 142 17.05 5.05 8.93
N ALA A 143 17.67 4.16 8.18
CA ALA A 143 18.73 3.28 8.71
C ALA A 143 19.97 4.07 9.14
N VAL A 144 20.41 5.07 8.37
CA VAL A 144 21.51 5.98 8.73
C VAL A 144 21.21 6.71 10.02
N GLU A 145 20.00 7.31 10.14
CA GLU A 145 19.54 7.98 11.36
C GLU A 145 19.66 7.05 12.58
N TYR A 146 19.05 5.86 12.49
CA TYR A 146 19.07 4.86 13.57
C TYR A 146 20.49 4.43 13.94
N LEU A 147 21.35 4.12 12.95
CA LEU A 147 22.71 3.64 13.17
C LEU A 147 23.63 4.69 13.79
N ASN A 148 23.40 5.98 13.53
CA ASN A 148 24.14 7.08 14.14
C ASN A 148 23.76 7.25 15.62
N GLU A 149 22.50 7.00 15.98
CA GLU A 149 22.03 7.04 17.36
C GLU A 149 22.40 5.78 18.15
N ASN A 150 22.66 4.65 17.45
CA ASN A 150 22.94 3.36 18.03
C ASN A 150 24.26 2.78 17.47
N PRO A 151 25.43 3.21 17.96
CA PRO A 151 26.73 2.89 17.38
C PRO A 151 27.09 1.39 17.44
N ASP A 152 26.55 0.63 18.39
CA ASP A 152 26.82 -0.80 18.57
C ASP A 152 25.92 -1.70 17.69
N THR A 153 24.87 -1.16 17.07
CA THR A 153 23.95 -1.91 16.23
C THR A 153 24.60 -2.28 14.89
N VAL A 154 24.45 -3.53 14.48
CA VAL A 154 24.87 -4.04 13.17
C VAL A 154 23.71 -3.94 12.16
N CYS A 155 24.00 -3.47 10.95
CA CYS A 155 23.04 -3.35 9.88
C CYS A 155 23.16 -4.52 8.90
N ILE A 156 22.07 -5.25 8.67
CA ILE A 156 21.96 -6.23 7.60
C ILE A 156 21.17 -5.59 6.47
N VAL A 157 21.79 -5.41 5.31
CA VAL A 157 21.09 -4.98 4.09
C VAL A 157 20.73 -6.23 3.28
N SER A 158 19.42 -6.43 3.04
CA SER A 158 18.92 -7.68 2.47
C SER A 158 18.06 -7.45 1.25
N GLY A 159 18.50 -8.02 0.11
CA GLY A 159 17.79 -7.97 -1.17
C GLY A 159 18.68 -8.45 -2.32
N GLY A 160 18.16 -9.38 -3.11
CA GLY A 160 18.82 -9.92 -4.30
C GLY A 160 18.79 -8.95 -5.49
N GLN A 161 19.24 -9.43 -6.64
CA GLN A 161 19.23 -8.64 -7.86
C GLN A 161 17.94 -8.89 -8.65
N GLY A 162 17.17 -7.83 -8.88
CA GLY A 162 16.03 -7.85 -9.78
C GLY A 162 16.45 -7.92 -11.25
N SER A 163 15.59 -8.44 -12.11
CA SER A 163 15.89 -8.65 -13.55
C SER A 163 16.28 -7.37 -14.31
N ASN A 164 15.88 -6.21 -13.80
CA ASN A 164 16.14 -4.89 -14.43
C ASN A 164 17.12 -4.04 -13.61
N GLU A 165 17.87 -4.66 -12.70
CA GLU A 165 18.80 -3.98 -11.81
C GLU A 165 20.25 -4.21 -12.22
N PRO A 166 21.12 -3.21 -12.09
CA PRO A 166 22.52 -3.32 -12.47
C PRO A 166 23.35 -4.20 -11.51
N TRP A 167 22.94 -4.30 -10.25
CA TRP A 167 23.54 -5.08 -9.16
C TRP A 167 22.47 -5.48 -8.15
N SER A 168 22.83 -6.26 -7.12
CA SER A 168 21.88 -6.64 -6.08
C SER A 168 21.43 -5.43 -5.27
N GLU A 169 20.19 -5.49 -4.75
CA GLU A 169 19.68 -4.44 -3.86
C GLU A 169 20.59 -4.29 -2.62
N ALA A 170 21.09 -5.41 -2.05
CA ALA A 170 21.99 -5.41 -0.92
C ALA A 170 23.31 -4.66 -1.22
N GLU A 171 23.91 -4.88 -2.39
CA GLU A 171 25.11 -4.17 -2.80
C GLU A 171 24.87 -2.66 -2.95
N GLY A 172 23.78 -2.28 -3.59
CA GLY A 172 23.40 -0.88 -3.73
C GLY A 172 23.14 -0.18 -2.38
N MET A 173 22.51 -0.91 -1.44
CA MET A 173 22.26 -0.43 -0.09
C MET A 173 23.56 -0.27 0.72
N ALA A 174 24.46 -1.26 0.67
CA ALA A 174 25.75 -1.20 1.36
C ALA A 174 26.58 -0.01 0.90
N ARG A 175 26.70 0.22 -0.40
CA ARG A 175 27.40 1.38 -0.97
C ARG A 175 26.82 2.70 -0.45
N TYR A 176 25.50 2.83 -0.45
CA TYR A 176 24.84 4.04 0.05
C TYR A 176 25.16 4.31 1.53
N LEU A 177 25.07 3.27 2.39
CA LEU A 177 25.38 3.42 3.82
C LEU A 177 26.84 3.81 4.04
N GLN A 178 27.79 3.21 3.29
CA GLN A 178 29.23 3.57 3.34
C GLN A 178 29.46 5.01 2.91
N GLU A 179 28.82 5.47 1.83
CA GLU A 179 28.86 6.88 1.38
C GLU A 179 28.31 7.85 2.43
N LYS A 180 27.40 7.39 3.30
CA LYS A 180 26.86 8.14 4.43
C LYS A 180 27.72 8.04 5.71
N GLY A 181 28.88 7.37 5.65
CA GLY A 181 29.84 7.29 6.75
C GLY A 181 29.59 6.15 7.75
N ILE A 182 28.68 5.22 7.45
CA ILE A 182 28.52 4.02 8.30
C ILE A 182 29.70 3.10 8.09
N ASP A 183 30.33 2.67 9.20
CA ASP A 183 31.47 1.77 9.16
C ASP A 183 31.14 0.45 8.46
N THR A 184 31.97 0.06 7.50
CA THR A 184 31.84 -1.18 6.74
C THR A 184 31.78 -2.42 7.64
N ALA A 185 32.49 -2.42 8.78
CA ALA A 185 32.46 -3.50 9.76
C ALA A 185 31.07 -3.71 10.40
N ARG A 186 30.20 -2.70 10.32
CA ARG A 186 28.82 -2.75 10.82
C ARG A 186 27.81 -3.12 9.76
N ILE A 187 28.21 -3.37 8.51
CA ILE A 187 27.31 -3.64 7.40
C ILE A 187 27.49 -5.09 6.94
N LEU A 188 26.45 -5.90 7.11
CA LEU A 188 26.37 -7.25 6.56
C LEU A 188 25.46 -7.26 5.33
N THR A 189 25.87 -7.94 4.26
CA THR A 189 25.11 -8.03 3.00
C THR A 189 24.48 -9.40 2.84
N GLU A 190 23.20 -9.43 2.46
CA GLU A 190 22.44 -10.61 2.08
C GLU A 190 21.82 -10.34 0.70
N ASP A 191 22.35 -10.94 -0.36
CA ASP A 191 22.09 -10.61 -1.77
C ASP A 191 21.35 -11.71 -2.55
N GLN A 192 20.80 -12.73 -1.87
CA GLN A 192 20.13 -13.87 -2.51
C GLN A 192 18.60 -13.79 -2.49
N SER A 193 18.05 -12.91 -1.68
CA SER A 193 16.62 -12.87 -1.39
C SER A 193 15.80 -12.22 -2.49
N GLN A 194 14.69 -12.85 -2.87
CA GLN A 194 13.71 -12.37 -3.85
C GLN A 194 12.34 -12.01 -3.22
N THR A 195 12.15 -12.32 -1.95
CA THR A 195 10.91 -12.08 -1.20
C THR A 195 11.20 -11.62 0.22
N THR A 196 10.25 -10.93 0.84
CA THR A 196 10.38 -10.50 2.24
C THR A 196 10.63 -11.67 3.18
N GLY A 197 10.00 -12.83 2.94
CA GLY A 197 10.25 -14.04 3.73
C GLY A 197 11.70 -14.53 3.61
N GLN A 198 12.26 -14.51 2.42
CA GLN A 198 13.67 -14.84 2.18
C GLN A 198 14.60 -13.81 2.83
N ASN A 199 14.29 -12.50 2.70
CA ASN A 199 15.05 -11.45 3.38
C ASN A 199 15.20 -11.76 4.88
N ILE A 200 14.10 -12.11 5.56
CA ILE A 200 14.12 -12.45 6.98
C ILE A 200 14.87 -13.75 7.23
N THR A 201 14.57 -14.82 6.49
CA THR A 201 15.16 -16.15 6.71
C THR A 201 16.67 -16.15 6.45
N ASN A 202 17.13 -15.45 5.42
CA ASN A 202 18.55 -15.39 5.08
C ASN A 202 19.30 -14.44 6.01
N SER A 203 18.74 -13.27 6.35
CA SER A 203 19.33 -12.37 7.34
C SER A 203 19.50 -13.05 8.71
N LYS A 204 18.54 -13.90 9.11
CA LYS A 204 18.62 -14.65 10.36
C LYS A 204 19.87 -15.53 10.46
N LYS A 205 20.39 -16.05 9.34
CA LYS A 205 21.63 -16.86 9.31
C LYS A 205 22.88 -16.03 9.61
N LEU A 206 22.81 -14.71 9.49
CA LEU A 206 23.91 -13.78 9.74
C LEU A 206 23.89 -13.21 11.17
N MET A 207 22.86 -13.52 11.95
CA MET A 207 22.66 -12.99 13.31
C MET A 207 23.02 -14.01 14.38
N LYS A 208 23.30 -13.50 15.58
CA LYS A 208 23.37 -14.32 16.79
C LYS A 208 22.00 -14.85 17.17
N GLU A 209 21.95 -16.00 17.83
CA GLU A 209 20.71 -16.53 18.39
C GLU A 209 20.10 -15.54 19.40
N SER A 210 18.80 -15.47 19.42
CA SER A 210 18.01 -14.61 20.33
C SER A 210 18.35 -13.10 20.26
N ALA A 211 18.94 -12.64 19.16
CA ALA A 211 19.22 -11.23 18.96
C ALA A 211 17.94 -10.38 18.86
N SER A 212 18.01 -9.16 19.39
CA SER A 212 16.99 -8.13 19.21
C SER A 212 17.11 -7.48 17.82
N VAL A 213 15.99 -7.38 17.07
CA VAL A 213 16.02 -7.01 15.65
C VAL A 213 15.03 -5.89 15.32
N GLY A 214 15.50 -4.87 14.60
CA GLY A 214 14.65 -3.88 13.97
C GLY A 214 14.45 -4.15 12.47
N ILE A 215 13.24 -4.09 11.97
CA ILE A 215 12.98 -4.17 10.53
C ILE A 215 12.77 -2.76 9.97
N VAL A 216 13.72 -2.30 9.16
CA VAL A 216 13.63 -1.01 8.48
C VAL A 216 12.94 -1.19 7.13
N THR A 217 11.78 -0.60 6.99
CA THR A 217 11.01 -0.59 5.73
C THR A 217 10.08 0.61 5.68
N ASN A 218 9.46 0.88 4.52
CA ASN A 218 8.53 2.02 4.42
C ASN A 218 7.31 1.82 5.33
N ASN A 219 6.81 2.93 5.84
CA ASN A 219 5.76 3.00 6.85
C ASN A 219 4.53 2.11 6.54
N PHE A 220 4.04 2.10 5.30
CA PHE A 220 2.91 1.27 4.88
C PHE A 220 3.20 -0.24 4.91
N HIS A 221 4.47 -0.65 4.92
CA HIS A 221 4.88 -2.07 4.84
C HIS A 221 5.29 -2.68 6.20
N VAL A 222 5.47 -1.86 7.25
CA VAL A 222 5.99 -2.31 8.56
C VAL A 222 5.12 -3.42 9.16
N PHE A 223 3.80 -3.25 9.16
CA PHE A 223 2.89 -4.23 9.75
C PHE A 223 3.09 -5.63 9.14
N ARG A 224 3.07 -5.77 7.82
CA ARG A 224 3.27 -7.04 7.13
C ARG A 224 4.69 -7.59 7.31
N ALA A 225 5.70 -6.74 7.28
CA ALA A 225 7.07 -7.16 7.50
C ALA A 225 7.26 -7.77 8.90
N LEU A 226 6.63 -7.21 9.94
CA LEU A 226 6.64 -7.76 11.30
C LEU A 226 5.92 -9.11 11.42
N GLN A 227 4.77 -9.27 10.75
CA GLN A 227 4.08 -10.55 10.71
C GLN A 227 4.95 -11.64 10.06
N ILE A 228 5.58 -11.31 8.92
CA ILE A 228 6.50 -12.21 8.24
C ILE A 228 7.68 -12.54 9.13
N ALA A 229 8.30 -11.55 9.79
CA ALA A 229 9.43 -11.75 10.68
C ALA A 229 9.09 -12.72 11.83
N LYS A 230 7.95 -12.51 12.49
CA LYS A 230 7.45 -13.42 13.55
C LYS A 230 7.18 -14.82 13.03
N LYS A 231 6.56 -14.99 11.87
CA LYS A 231 6.30 -16.29 11.26
C LYS A 231 7.59 -17.07 10.96
N TYR A 232 8.65 -16.37 10.56
CA TYR A 232 9.97 -16.98 10.31
C TYR A 232 10.86 -17.02 11.54
N GLY A 233 10.28 -16.82 12.74
CA GLY A 233 10.90 -17.13 14.02
C GLY A 233 11.84 -16.05 14.55
N LEU A 234 11.59 -14.77 14.23
CA LEU A 234 12.14 -13.64 14.98
C LEU A 234 11.15 -13.28 16.10
N SER A 235 11.49 -13.64 17.34
CA SER A 235 10.63 -13.42 18.51
C SER A 235 10.78 -12.01 19.07
N ASP A 236 12.01 -11.49 19.15
CA ASP A 236 12.30 -10.13 19.62
C ASP A 236 12.50 -9.18 18.42
N VAL A 237 11.40 -8.79 17.81
CA VAL A 237 11.41 -7.95 16.61
C VAL A 237 10.51 -6.73 16.76
N CYS A 238 10.99 -5.56 16.31
CA CYS A 238 10.22 -4.32 16.22
C CYS A 238 10.35 -3.68 14.82
N GLY A 239 9.42 -2.79 14.48
CA GLY A 239 9.43 -2.05 13.23
C GLY A 239 10.20 -0.74 13.38
N ILE A 240 10.86 -0.33 12.31
CA ILE A 240 11.45 1.00 12.13
C ILE A 240 10.89 1.54 10.82
N ALA A 241 9.93 2.45 10.93
CA ALA A 241 9.18 2.98 9.81
C ALA A 241 9.97 4.08 9.09
N ALA A 242 10.33 3.84 7.84
CA ALA A 242 10.82 4.87 6.95
C ALA A 242 9.65 5.56 6.24
N ASP A 243 9.81 6.82 5.91
CA ASP A 243 8.82 7.60 5.19
C ASP A 243 8.49 7.03 3.80
N SER A 244 7.45 7.55 3.21
CA SER A 244 7.05 7.26 1.85
C SER A 244 6.56 8.52 1.13
N THR A 245 6.59 8.51 -0.18
CA THR A 245 6.08 9.64 -0.97
C THR A 245 4.57 9.78 -0.81
N PRO A 246 4.03 10.87 -0.21
CA PRO A 246 2.62 10.97 0.16
C PRO A 246 1.63 10.75 -0.99
N LYS A 247 1.95 11.25 -2.19
CA LYS A 247 1.08 11.11 -3.37
C LYS A 247 0.86 9.66 -3.82
N TYR A 248 1.75 8.72 -3.42
CA TYR A 248 1.63 7.30 -3.75
C TYR A 248 1.14 6.46 -2.57
N LEU A 249 0.95 7.07 -1.41
CA LEU A 249 0.51 6.38 -0.21
C LEU A 249 -0.83 5.64 -0.41
N PRO A 250 -1.89 6.22 -1.03
CA PRO A 250 -3.13 5.49 -1.27
C PRO A 250 -2.93 4.23 -2.13
N ASN A 251 -2.07 4.30 -3.16
CA ASN A 251 -1.73 3.15 -3.98
C ASN A 251 -0.98 2.07 -3.18
N ASN A 252 -0.03 2.49 -2.35
CA ASN A 252 0.79 1.58 -1.56
C ASN A 252 -0.05 0.89 -0.48
N MET A 253 -0.93 1.61 0.22
CA MET A 253 -1.85 1.05 1.20
C MET A 253 -2.79 0.04 0.55
N LEU A 254 -3.46 0.40 -0.54
CA LEU A 254 -4.32 -0.55 -1.27
C LEU A 254 -3.54 -1.81 -1.72
N ARG A 255 -2.28 -1.66 -2.12
CA ARG A 255 -1.42 -2.79 -2.46
C ARG A 255 -1.11 -3.66 -1.24
N GLU A 256 -0.82 -3.05 -0.10
CA GLU A 256 -0.60 -3.79 1.15
C GLU A 256 -1.86 -4.51 1.61
N PHE A 257 -3.04 -3.91 1.48
CA PHE A 257 -4.31 -4.60 1.73
C PHE A 257 -4.41 -5.93 0.95
N PHE A 258 -4.19 -5.90 -0.37
CA PHE A 258 -4.23 -7.13 -1.17
C PHE A 258 -3.10 -8.11 -0.83
N ALA A 259 -1.92 -7.60 -0.45
CA ALA A 259 -0.82 -8.44 -0.03
C ALA A 259 -1.10 -9.14 1.31
N GLU A 260 -1.75 -8.45 2.26
CA GLU A 260 -2.23 -9.02 3.51
C GLU A 260 -3.32 -10.07 3.28
N MET A 261 -4.31 -9.77 2.42
CA MET A 261 -5.34 -10.74 2.08
C MET A 261 -4.74 -12.03 1.48
N LYS A 262 -3.75 -11.90 0.59
CA LYS A 262 -3.01 -13.05 0.03
C LYS A 262 -2.18 -13.80 1.09
N TRP A 263 -1.73 -13.10 2.11
CA TRP A 263 -0.96 -13.70 3.20
C TRP A 263 -1.83 -14.49 4.19
N LEU A 264 -3.08 -14.06 4.39
CA LEU A 264 -4.04 -14.68 5.30
C LEU A 264 -4.75 -15.88 4.69
N LEU A 265 -4.82 -16.00 3.36
CA LEU A 265 -5.41 -17.10 2.59
C LEU A 265 -4.38 -18.16 2.22
#